data_370fc184000d1185d13af8cda05c29dc
#
_entry.id   370fc184000d1185d13af8cda05c29dc
#
_cell.length_a   1.000
_cell.length_b   1.000
_cell.length_c   1.000
_cell.angle_alpha   90.00
_cell.angle_beta   90.00
_cell.angle_gamma   90.00
#
_symmetry.space_group_name_H-M   'P 1'
#
loop_
_entity.id
_entity.type
_entity.pdbx_description
1 polymer ?
#
loop_
_entity_poly.entity_id
_entity_poly.type
_entity_poly.pdbx_seq_one_letter_code
_entity_poly.pdbx_strand_id
1 'polypeptide(L)'
;MAWSRKSAMFASLAIALYLLGLVLRNQQLVTVAVVLLSFLTWAAFMSNHADVSSSGRRAEEERKNDGVQLNSIVALRKISSSRIFEDGEIEVTLRLQNKSNLPKIVEVRDRVPEVMRVKKGANYVLMELGPQRETTIRYTIETPLRGFYTIGPVCIRIQDAFGLFHNEREVNLYDDFLVFPKMEAVSYTHLTLPTTD
;
A
#
# COMPACT_ATOMS: atom_id res chain seq x y z
N MET A 1 -6.81 12.25 -6.67
CA MET A 1 -8.09 11.53 -6.57
C MET A 1 -8.42 10.86 -7.89
N ALA A 2 -8.68 9.57 -7.87
CA ALA A 2 -9.10 8.87 -9.09
C ALA A 2 -10.54 8.34 -8.91
N TRP A 3 -11.30 8.39 -10.01
CA TRP A 3 -12.65 7.85 -10.06
C TRP A 3 -12.58 6.33 -10.06
N SER A 4 -13.37 5.68 -9.22
CA SER A 4 -13.49 4.23 -9.29
C SER A 4 -14.35 3.85 -10.52
N ARG A 5 -14.25 2.59 -10.98
CA ARG A 5 -15.13 2.10 -12.06
C ARG A 5 -16.61 2.24 -11.68
N LYS A 6 -16.93 2.08 -10.39
CA LYS A 6 -18.30 2.24 -9.88
C LYS A 6 -18.82 3.67 -10.01
N SER A 7 -18.02 4.68 -9.63
CA SER A 7 -18.44 6.09 -9.76
C SER A 7 -18.65 6.49 -11.22
N ALA A 8 -17.80 6.01 -12.12
CA ALA A 8 -17.98 6.24 -13.57
C ALA A 8 -19.27 5.59 -14.10
N MET A 9 -19.60 4.37 -13.67
CA MET A 9 -20.85 3.71 -14.06
C MET A 9 -22.09 4.46 -13.52
N PHE A 10 -22.08 4.90 -12.26
CA PHE A 10 -23.18 5.70 -11.70
C PHE A 10 -23.35 7.03 -12.41
N ALA A 11 -22.24 7.71 -12.75
CA ALA A 11 -22.29 8.96 -13.49
C ALA A 11 -22.88 8.76 -14.91
N SER A 12 -22.43 7.72 -15.62
CA SER A 12 -22.94 7.41 -16.96
C SER A 12 -24.43 7.04 -16.93
N LEU A 13 -24.87 6.26 -15.94
CA LEU A 13 -26.28 5.92 -15.74
C LEU A 13 -27.14 7.15 -15.45
N ALA A 14 -26.67 8.05 -14.58
CA ALA A 14 -27.39 9.27 -14.25
C ALA A 14 -27.53 10.20 -15.47
N ILE A 15 -26.49 10.31 -16.30
CA ILE A 15 -26.51 11.08 -17.55
C ILE A 15 -27.48 10.46 -18.55
N ALA A 16 -27.46 9.13 -18.70
CA ALA A 16 -28.38 8.42 -19.58
C ALA A 16 -29.85 8.60 -19.17
N LEU A 17 -30.15 8.51 -17.86
CA LEU A 17 -31.49 8.76 -17.33
C LEU A 17 -31.94 10.20 -17.54
N TYR A 18 -31.01 11.18 -17.40
CA TYR A 18 -31.28 12.58 -17.66
C TYR A 18 -31.69 12.80 -19.12
N LEU A 19 -30.88 12.29 -20.07
CA LEU A 19 -31.15 12.43 -21.51
C LEU A 19 -32.46 11.72 -21.90
N LEU A 20 -32.72 10.53 -21.37
CA LEU A 20 -33.94 9.79 -21.60
C LEU A 20 -35.17 10.56 -21.06
N GLY A 21 -35.05 11.16 -19.88
CA GLY A 21 -36.09 12.00 -19.28
C GLY A 21 -36.43 13.23 -20.13
N LEU A 22 -35.42 13.86 -20.72
CA LEU A 22 -35.62 14.99 -21.66
C LEU A 22 -36.34 14.54 -22.94
N VAL A 23 -35.92 13.41 -23.53
CA VAL A 23 -36.55 12.88 -24.76
C VAL A 23 -37.99 12.50 -24.53
N LEU A 24 -38.29 11.82 -23.44
CA LEU A 24 -39.65 11.35 -23.07
C LEU A 24 -40.49 12.46 -22.44
N ARG A 25 -39.95 13.68 -22.23
CA ARG A 25 -40.58 14.77 -21.48
C ARG A 25 -41.13 14.35 -20.11
N ASN A 26 -40.45 13.37 -19.48
CA ASN A 26 -40.87 12.84 -18.19
C ASN A 26 -40.13 13.55 -17.06
N GLN A 27 -40.82 14.44 -16.34
CA GLN A 27 -40.25 15.21 -15.23
C GLN A 27 -39.72 14.32 -14.08
N GLN A 28 -40.34 13.16 -13.83
CA GLN A 28 -39.91 12.27 -12.77
C GLN A 28 -38.52 11.66 -13.07
N LEU A 29 -38.27 11.26 -14.30
CA LEU A 29 -36.93 10.75 -14.69
C LEU A 29 -35.84 11.82 -14.59
N VAL A 30 -36.15 13.05 -14.97
CA VAL A 30 -35.23 14.19 -14.85
C VAL A 30 -34.91 14.48 -13.38
N THR A 31 -35.93 14.50 -12.50
CA THR A 31 -35.69 14.75 -11.07
C THR A 31 -34.85 13.65 -10.41
N VAL A 32 -35.09 12.38 -10.71
CA VAL A 32 -34.24 11.26 -10.22
C VAL A 32 -32.81 11.40 -10.69
N ALA A 33 -32.58 11.74 -11.95
CA ALA A 33 -31.24 11.91 -12.49
C ALA A 33 -30.49 13.09 -11.81
N VAL A 34 -31.16 14.21 -11.57
CA VAL A 34 -30.59 15.36 -10.86
C VAL A 34 -30.22 15.00 -9.42
N VAL A 35 -31.08 14.24 -8.72
CA VAL A 35 -30.79 13.76 -7.35
C VAL A 35 -29.56 12.85 -7.35
N LEU A 36 -29.44 11.93 -8.28
CA LEU A 36 -28.27 11.06 -8.39
C LEU A 36 -26.98 11.84 -8.66
N LEU A 37 -27.02 12.82 -9.56
CA LEU A 37 -25.86 13.68 -9.85
C LEU A 37 -25.48 14.53 -8.63
N SER A 38 -26.47 15.10 -7.91
CA SER A 38 -26.20 15.87 -6.69
C SER A 38 -25.61 15.00 -5.59
N PHE A 39 -26.04 13.77 -5.45
CA PHE A 39 -25.45 12.80 -4.51
C PHE A 39 -23.98 12.50 -4.87
N LEU A 40 -23.67 12.26 -6.15
CA LEU A 40 -22.30 12.00 -6.59
C LEU A 40 -21.38 13.22 -6.34
N THR A 41 -21.87 14.43 -6.61
CA THR A 41 -21.08 15.65 -6.34
C THR A 41 -20.88 15.87 -4.84
N TRP A 42 -21.89 15.60 -4.03
CA TRP A 42 -21.78 15.67 -2.57
C TRP A 42 -20.80 14.65 -2.02
N ALA A 43 -20.86 13.39 -2.50
CA ALA A 43 -19.93 12.34 -2.11
C ALA A 43 -18.47 12.69 -2.48
N ALA A 44 -18.26 13.24 -3.68
CA ALA A 44 -16.94 13.73 -4.11
C ALA A 44 -16.44 14.88 -3.23
N PHE A 45 -17.32 15.80 -2.87
CA PHE A 45 -17.00 16.92 -1.99
C PHE A 45 -16.61 16.44 -0.58
N MET A 46 -17.39 15.52 0.02
CA MET A 46 -17.08 14.94 1.34
C MET A 46 -15.76 14.16 1.34
N SER A 47 -15.50 13.39 0.30
CA SER A 47 -14.24 12.66 0.13
C SER A 47 -13.04 13.64 0.05
N ASN A 48 -13.18 14.78 -0.61
CA ASN A 48 -12.13 15.80 -0.71
C ASN A 48 -11.89 16.54 0.61
N HIS A 49 -12.96 16.87 1.35
CA HIS A 49 -12.84 17.58 2.64
C HIS A 49 -12.24 16.69 3.73
N ALA A 50 -12.46 15.39 3.72
CA ALA A 50 -11.81 14.46 4.65
C ALA A 50 -10.27 14.46 4.50
N ASP A 51 -9.76 14.76 3.30
CA ASP A 51 -8.32 14.82 3.02
C ASP A 51 -7.68 16.17 3.41
N VAL A 52 -8.41 17.28 3.29
CA VAL A 52 -7.86 18.62 3.50
C VAL A 52 -7.75 19.01 4.98
N SER A 53 -8.65 18.50 5.84
CA SER A 53 -8.65 18.86 7.27
C SER A 53 -7.45 18.33 8.06
N SER A 54 -6.71 17.35 7.53
CA SER A 54 -5.56 16.73 8.18
C SER A 54 -4.19 17.25 7.73
N SER A 55 -4.13 18.00 6.62
CA SER A 55 -2.86 18.35 5.94
C SER A 55 -2.20 19.66 6.38
N GLY A 56 -2.88 20.52 7.14
CA GLY A 56 -2.48 21.93 7.26
C GLY A 56 -1.52 22.33 8.38
N ARG A 57 -1.21 21.50 9.37
CA ARG A 57 -0.45 21.95 10.55
C ARG A 57 0.62 21.01 11.12
N ARG A 58 0.89 19.87 10.55
CA ARG A 58 1.79 18.86 11.16
C ARG A 58 2.99 18.40 10.32
N ALA A 59 3.23 19.01 9.17
CA ALA A 59 4.31 18.58 8.26
C ALA A 59 5.74 18.89 8.80
N GLU A 60 5.89 19.73 9.81
CA GLU A 60 7.23 20.14 10.31
C GLU A 60 7.70 19.39 11.55
N GLU A 61 6.81 18.81 12.35
CA GLU A 61 7.18 18.14 13.62
C GLU A 61 7.50 16.64 13.48
N GLU A 62 7.16 16.00 12.37
CA GLU A 62 7.21 14.52 12.24
C GLU A 62 8.47 13.96 11.56
N ARG A 63 9.47 14.77 11.25
CA ARG A 63 10.79 14.31 10.76
C ARG A 63 11.61 13.53 11.79
N LYS A 64 11.14 13.38 13.01
CA LYS A 64 11.90 12.82 14.13
C LYS A 64 11.50 11.42 14.59
N ASN A 65 10.44 10.85 14.04
CA ASN A 65 10.05 9.46 14.29
C ASN A 65 10.03 8.70 12.97
N ASP A 66 10.59 7.50 12.95
CA ASP A 66 10.81 6.59 11.79
C ASP A 66 9.57 6.21 10.95
N GLY A 67 8.50 6.99 10.96
CA GLY A 67 7.25 6.72 10.25
C GLY A 67 6.83 7.83 9.29
N VAL A 68 6.37 7.46 8.11
CA VAL A 68 5.81 8.40 7.14
C VAL A 68 4.29 8.46 7.28
N GLN A 69 3.77 9.66 7.51
CA GLN A 69 2.33 9.88 7.66
C GLN A 69 1.68 10.20 6.31
N LEU A 70 0.60 9.48 6.00
CA LEU A 70 -0.22 9.70 4.82
C LEU A 70 -1.70 9.87 5.22
N ASN A 71 -2.30 11.06 5.01
CA ASN A 71 -3.74 11.29 5.22
C ASN A 71 -4.31 10.59 6.45
N SER A 72 -3.73 10.81 7.63
CA SER A 72 -4.08 10.16 8.89
C SER A 72 -3.75 8.66 9.00
N ILE A 73 -3.06 8.06 8.04
CA ILE A 73 -2.47 6.73 8.18
C ILE A 73 -0.97 6.90 8.34
N VAL A 74 -0.42 6.30 9.39
CA VAL A 74 1.02 6.21 9.63
C VAL A 74 1.47 4.81 9.26
N ALA A 75 2.51 4.72 8.46
CA ALA A 75 3.14 3.46 8.09
C ALA A 75 4.57 3.41 8.65
N LEU A 76 4.91 2.31 9.30
CA LEU A 76 6.22 2.00 9.84
C LEU A 76 6.64 0.62 9.34
N ARG A 77 7.83 0.50 8.79
CA ARG A 77 8.39 -0.80 8.41
C ARG A 77 9.62 -1.14 9.23
N LYS A 78 9.76 -2.40 9.56
CA LYS A 78 10.93 -2.96 10.21
C LYS A 78 11.31 -4.26 9.51
N ILE A 79 12.57 -4.42 9.17
CA ILE A 79 13.16 -5.65 8.66
C ILE A 79 13.92 -6.37 9.76
N SER A 80 13.94 -7.70 9.75
CA SER A 80 14.60 -8.52 10.78
C SER A 80 16.12 -8.36 10.76
N SER A 81 16.72 -8.19 9.58
CA SER A 81 18.17 -8.03 9.40
C SER A 81 18.47 -7.20 8.17
N SER A 82 19.49 -6.35 8.25
CA SER A 82 20.06 -5.62 7.12
C SER A 82 21.20 -6.38 6.42
N ARG A 83 21.58 -7.55 6.93
CA ARG A 83 22.65 -8.39 6.39
C ARG A 83 22.24 -9.85 6.48
N ILE A 84 22.30 -10.56 5.35
CA ILE A 84 21.89 -11.95 5.25
C ILE A 84 22.77 -12.69 4.23
N PHE A 85 22.75 -14.01 4.24
CA PHE A 85 23.40 -14.85 3.22
C PHE A 85 22.40 -15.26 2.13
N GLU A 86 22.91 -15.66 0.97
CA GLU A 86 22.12 -16.29 -0.10
C GLU A 86 21.27 -17.43 0.48
N ASP A 87 20.06 -17.61 -0.06
CA ASP A 87 19.04 -18.55 0.40
C ASP A 87 18.51 -18.26 1.83
N GLY A 88 18.86 -17.13 2.39
CA GLY A 88 18.34 -16.69 3.68
C GLY A 88 16.95 -16.07 3.58
N GLU A 89 16.33 -15.89 4.74
CA GLU A 89 14.99 -15.32 4.87
C GLU A 89 15.05 -14.01 5.64
N ILE A 90 14.32 -12.99 5.16
CA ILE A 90 14.10 -11.73 5.86
C ILE A 90 12.62 -11.64 6.25
N GLU A 91 12.36 -11.46 7.52
CA GLU A 91 11.02 -11.11 8.00
C GLU A 91 10.83 -9.60 7.92
N VAL A 92 9.76 -9.19 7.23
CA VAL A 92 9.34 -7.80 7.12
C VAL A 92 8.08 -7.60 7.95
N THR A 93 8.10 -6.62 8.82
CA THR A 93 6.98 -6.21 9.65
C THR A 93 6.56 -4.81 9.26
N LEU A 94 5.36 -4.65 8.69
CA LEU A 94 4.75 -3.37 8.33
C LEU A 94 3.62 -3.05 9.31
N ARG A 95 3.75 -1.98 10.06
CA ARG A 95 2.73 -1.48 10.98
C ARG A 95 2.01 -0.31 10.35
N LEU A 96 0.69 -0.35 10.41
CA LEU A 96 -0.21 0.67 9.89
C LEU A 96 -1.10 1.16 11.01
N GLN A 97 -1.11 2.46 11.24
CA GLN A 97 -1.97 3.08 12.24
C GLN A 97 -2.91 4.08 11.59
N ASN A 98 -4.19 3.95 11.84
CA ASN A 98 -5.20 4.93 11.46
C ASN A 98 -5.36 5.97 12.59
N LYS A 99 -4.89 7.19 12.36
CA LYS A 99 -5.05 8.31 13.31
C LYS A 99 -6.38 9.08 13.14
N SER A 100 -7.26 8.63 12.24
CA SER A 100 -8.58 9.25 12.07
C SER A 100 -9.62 8.64 13.00
N ASN A 101 -10.73 9.36 13.19
CA ASN A 101 -11.88 8.89 13.97
C ASN A 101 -12.87 8.07 13.13
N LEU A 102 -12.55 7.80 11.86
CA LEU A 102 -13.39 7.04 10.94
C LEU A 102 -12.65 5.78 10.47
N PRO A 103 -13.36 4.65 10.28
CA PRO A 103 -12.77 3.48 9.66
C PRO A 103 -12.39 3.78 8.22
N LYS A 104 -11.32 3.15 7.73
CA LYS A 104 -10.82 3.31 6.37
C LYS A 104 -10.56 1.95 5.74
N ILE A 105 -11.01 1.77 4.51
CA ILE A 105 -10.64 0.62 3.70
C ILE A 105 -9.32 0.97 3.02
N VAL A 106 -8.29 0.22 3.32
CA VAL A 106 -6.94 0.44 2.82
C VAL A 106 -6.44 -0.79 2.06
N GLU A 107 -5.91 -0.53 0.90
CA GLU A 107 -5.16 -1.48 0.09
C GLU A 107 -3.68 -1.10 0.22
N VAL A 108 -2.89 -2.02 0.71
CA VAL A 108 -1.46 -1.81 0.97
C VAL A 108 -0.66 -2.78 0.14
N ARG A 109 0.33 -2.26 -0.58
CA ARG A 109 1.31 -3.05 -1.34
C ARG A 109 2.71 -2.58 -0.98
N ASP A 110 3.50 -3.47 -0.41
CA ASP A 110 4.92 -3.24 -0.22
C ASP A 110 5.71 -3.74 -1.44
N ARG A 111 6.51 -2.87 -2.05
CA ARG A 111 7.30 -3.25 -3.23
C ARG A 111 8.54 -4.01 -2.78
N VAL A 112 8.63 -5.24 -3.22
CA VAL A 112 9.77 -6.13 -3.02
C VAL A 112 10.50 -6.27 -4.35
N PRO A 113 11.85 -6.34 -4.38
CA PRO A 113 12.62 -6.58 -5.61
C PRO A 113 12.12 -7.82 -6.35
N GLU A 114 12.06 -7.75 -7.69
CA GLU A 114 11.49 -8.81 -8.54
C GLU A 114 12.22 -10.16 -8.43
N VAL A 115 13.51 -10.12 -8.09
CA VAL A 115 14.32 -11.33 -7.90
C VAL A 115 13.97 -12.09 -6.62
N MET A 116 13.25 -11.47 -5.70
CA MET A 116 12.86 -12.04 -4.42
C MET A 116 11.47 -12.63 -4.46
N ARG A 117 11.24 -13.65 -3.63
CA ARG A 117 9.94 -14.30 -3.52
C ARG A 117 9.40 -14.14 -2.11
N VAL A 118 8.12 -13.82 -2.01
CA VAL A 118 7.40 -13.88 -0.74
C VAL A 118 7.13 -15.35 -0.42
N LYS A 119 7.77 -15.88 0.63
CA LYS A 119 7.68 -17.29 1.06
C LYS A 119 6.52 -17.52 2.03
N LYS A 120 6.31 -16.56 2.94
CA LYS A 120 5.22 -16.61 3.94
C LYS A 120 4.55 -15.27 4.03
N GLY A 121 3.24 -15.26 4.30
CA GLY A 121 2.45 -14.05 4.39
C GLY A 121 2.15 -13.45 3.02
N ALA A 122 1.89 -12.14 3.00
CA ALA A 122 1.61 -11.38 1.78
C ALA A 122 2.15 -9.96 1.89
N ASN A 123 2.80 -9.47 0.83
CA ASN A 123 3.23 -8.08 0.69
C ASN A 123 2.12 -7.17 0.11
N TYR A 124 0.94 -7.74 -0.13
CA TYR A 124 -0.26 -7.06 -0.59
C TYR A 124 -1.45 -7.48 0.27
N VAL A 125 -2.15 -6.51 0.85
CA VAL A 125 -3.31 -6.76 1.71
C VAL A 125 -4.35 -5.68 1.51
N LEU A 126 -5.61 -6.10 1.39
CA LEU A 126 -6.79 -5.24 1.46
C LEU A 126 -7.46 -5.47 2.81
N MET A 127 -7.62 -4.42 3.60
CA MET A 127 -8.22 -4.52 4.93
C MET A 127 -9.01 -3.27 5.31
N GLU A 128 -9.90 -3.44 6.28
CA GLU A 128 -10.52 -2.32 6.98
C GLU A 128 -9.68 -1.97 8.21
N LEU A 129 -9.23 -0.73 8.27
CA LEU A 129 -8.47 -0.19 9.40
C LEU A 129 -9.40 0.68 10.26
N GLY A 130 -9.80 0.16 11.41
CA GLY A 130 -10.69 0.83 12.35
C GLY A 130 -10.15 2.19 12.83
N PRO A 131 -11.02 3.03 13.41
CA PRO A 131 -10.60 4.35 13.93
C PRO A 131 -9.61 4.17 15.07
N GLN A 132 -8.53 4.97 15.07
CA GLN A 132 -7.46 4.98 16.08
C GLN A 132 -6.80 3.59 16.32
N ARG A 133 -6.96 2.63 15.38
CA ARG A 133 -6.39 1.29 15.50
C ARG A 133 -5.09 1.15 14.72
N GLU A 134 -4.25 0.27 15.26
CA GLU A 134 -3.02 -0.20 14.65
C GLU A 134 -3.19 -1.64 14.17
N THR A 135 -2.64 -1.94 13.00
CA THR A 135 -2.60 -3.30 12.44
C THR A 135 -1.20 -3.59 11.93
N THR A 136 -0.77 -4.83 12.09
CA THR A 136 0.56 -5.28 11.69
C THR A 136 0.44 -6.35 10.60
N ILE A 137 1.09 -6.11 9.47
CA ILE A 137 1.27 -7.07 8.39
C ILE A 137 2.67 -7.66 8.52
N ARG A 138 2.79 -8.98 8.44
CA ARG A 138 4.07 -9.69 8.46
C ARG A 138 4.19 -10.57 7.23
N TYR A 139 5.34 -10.54 6.60
CA TYR A 139 5.66 -11.43 5.51
C TYR A 139 7.16 -11.74 5.51
N THR A 140 7.52 -12.88 4.92
CA THR A 140 8.90 -13.34 4.81
C THR A 140 9.28 -13.39 3.35
N ILE A 141 10.42 -12.81 3.00
CA ILE A 141 11.01 -12.86 1.68
C ILE A 141 12.24 -13.77 1.68
N GLU A 142 12.41 -14.53 0.60
CA GLU A 142 13.59 -15.34 0.34
C GLU A 142 14.52 -14.60 -0.60
N THR A 143 15.82 -14.62 -0.30
CA THR A 143 16.87 -13.88 -1.01
C THR A 143 17.77 -14.84 -1.79
N PRO A 144 17.43 -15.21 -3.03
CA PRO A 144 18.15 -16.25 -3.77
C PRO A 144 19.50 -15.81 -4.34
N LEU A 145 19.72 -14.50 -4.47
CA LEU A 145 20.92 -13.95 -5.12
C LEU A 145 21.64 -12.95 -4.22
N ARG A 146 22.96 -13.00 -4.22
CA ARG A 146 23.80 -11.99 -3.57
C ARG A 146 23.65 -10.62 -4.23
N GLY A 147 23.77 -9.56 -3.46
CA GLY A 147 23.67 -8.20 -3.96
C GLY A 147 23.20 -7.22 -2.91
N PHE A 148 23.15 -5.96 -3.31
CA PHE A 148 22.57 -4.88 -2.53
C PHE A 148 21.14 -4.66 -3.03
N TYR A 149 20.17 -4.65 -2.11
CA TYR A 149 18.76 -4.55 -2.43
C TYR A 149 18.06 -3.54 -1.55
N THR A 150 17.00 -2.96 -2.10
CA THR A 150 16.13 -2.01 -1.40
C THR A 150 14.68 -2.50 -1.45
N ILE A 151 14.03 -2.60 -0.30
CA ILE A 151 12.58 -2.82 -0.21
C ILE A 151 11.90 -1.45 -0.19
N GLY A 152 10.79 -1.28 -0.91
CA GLY A 152 10.00 -0.05 -0.99
C GLY A 152 9.85 0.46 -2.42
N PRO A 153 9.07 1.53 -2.59
CA PRO A 153 8.23 2.21 -1.60
C PRO A 153 7.00 1.38 -1.20
N VAL A 154 6.30 1.82 -0.15
CA VAL A 154 4.99 1.26 0.23
C VAL A 154 3.91 2.02 -0.50
N CYS A 155 3.11 1.34 -1.33
CA CYS A 155 1.95 1.93 -1.99
C CYS A 155 0.71 1.73 -1.11
N ILE A 156 0.03 2.81 -0.77
CA ILE A 156 -1.20 2.79 0.02
C ILE A 156 -2.31 3.43 -0.80
N ARG A 157 -3.39 2.67 -1.01
CA ARG A 157 -4.62 3.14 -1.63
C ARG A 157 -5.72 3.16 -0.58
N ILE A 158 -6.27 4.33 -0.31
CA ILE A 158 -7.36 4.54 0.63
C ILE A 158 -8.64 4.70 -0.17
N GLN A 159 -9.67 3.90 0.17
CA GLN A 159 -11.00 4.01 -0.42
C GLN A 159 -11.90 4.84 0.51
N ASP A 160 -12.83 5.57 -0.07
CA ASP A 160 -13.91 6.23 0.67
C ASP A 160 -14.94 5.20 1.18
N ALA A 161 -15.82 5.62 2.10
CA ALA A 161 -16.81 4.75 2.72
C ALA A 161 -17.76 4.08 1.71
N PHE A 162 -17.97 4.68 0.54
CA PHE A 162 -18.85 4.17 -0.52
C PHE A 162 -18.08 3.40 -1.61
N GLY A 163 -16.75 3.41 -1.58
CA GLY A 163 -15.88 2.81 -2.61
C GLY A 163 -16.02 3.49 -3.99
N LEU A 164 -16.49 4.74 -4.03
CA LEU A 164 -16.68 5.53 -5.25
C LEU A 164 -15.39 6.22 -5.69
N PHE A 165 -14.59 6.63 -4.71
CA PHE A 165 -13.33 7.32 -4.94
C PHE A 165 -12.20 6.61 -4.22
N HIS A 166 -11.00 6.71 -4.76
CA HIS A 166 -9.80 6.23 -4.11
C HIS A 166 -8.67 7.25 -4.22
N ASN A 167 -7.86 7.31 -3.19
CA ASN A 167 -6.64 8.09 -3.16
C ASN A 167 -5.46 7.14 -3.01
N GLU A 168 -4.61 7.08 -4.02
CA GLU A 168 -3.43 6.23 -4.05
C GLU A 168 -2.19 7.10 -3.91
N ARG A 169 -1.29 6.70 -3.02
CA ARG A 169 -0.03 7.37 -2.81
C ARG A 169 1.09 6.38 -2.49
N GLU A 170 2.29 6.76 -2.86
CA GLU A 170 3.50 6.08 -2.47
C GLU A 170 4.07 6.73 -1.21
N VAL A 171 4.34 5.91 -0.22
CA VAL A 171 5.02 6.28 1.03
C VAL A 171 6.49 5.96 0.84
N ASN A 172 7.34 6.95 0.95
CA ASN A 172 8.79 6.83 0.75
C ASN A 172 9.46 6.12 1.96
N LEU A 173 9.09 4.87 2.17
CA LEU A 173 9.74 3.96 3.11
C LEU A 173 10.66 3.05 2.30
N TYR A 174 11.96 3.21 2.51
CA TYR A 174 13.00 2.42 1.86
C TYR A 174 13.87 1.80 2.93
N ASP A 175 14.07 0.48 2.85
CA ASP A 175 15.01 -0.25 3.70
C ASP A 175 16.00 -1.00 2.83
N ASP A 176 17.28 -0.71 3.07
CA ASP A 176 18.38 -1.32 2.36
C ASP A 176 18.92 -2.51 3.12
N PHE A 177 19.30 -3.55 2.39
CA PHE A 177 19.96 -4.72 2.96
C PHE A 177 20.93 -5.35 1.98
N LEU A 178 21.91 -6.07 2.53
CA LEU A 178 22.98 -6.71 1.80
C LEU A 178 22.88 -8.23 1.92
N VAL A 179 22.91 -8.91 0.78
CA VAL A 179 22.95 -10.36 0.68
C VAL A 179 24.37 -10.80 0.34
N PHE A 180 25.00 -11.54 1.25
CA PHE A 180 26.33 -12.08 1.09
C PHE A 180 26.27 -13.45 0.39
N PRO A 181 27.34 -13.83 -0.33
CA PRO A 181 27.45 -15.17 -0.87
C PRO A 181 27.49 -16.22 0.25
N LYS A 182 26.88 -17.38 0.00
CA LYS A 182 26.96 -18.51 0.89
C LYS A 182 28.38 -19.07 0.88
N MET A 183 29.01 -19.11 2.03
CA MET A 183 30.34 -19.74 2.14
C MET A 183 30.18 -21.25 2.20
N GLU A 184 30.62 -21.95 1.13
CA GLU A 184 30.81 -23.38 1.19
C GLU A 184 32.17 -23.64 1.83
N ALA A 185 32.18 -24.49 2.87
CA ALA A 185 33.42 -24.94 3.47
C ALA A 185 34.13 -25.87 2.47
N VAL A 186 35.18 -25.37 1.83
CA VAL A 186 36.04 -26.19 0.98
C VAL A 186 36.89 -27.06 1.90
N SER A 187 36.60 -28.37 1.94
CA SER A 187 37.45 -29.36 2.61
C SER A 187 38.69 -29.55 1.76
N TYR A 188 39.80 -28.95 2.20
CA TYR A 188 41.11 -29.26 1.61
C TYR A 188 41.55 -30.64 2.07
N THR A 189 41.46 -31.63 1.20
CA THR A 189 42.21 -32.88 1.38
C THR A 189 43.67 -32.59 1.11
N HIS A 190 44.48 -32.55 2.16
CA HIS A 190 45.94 -32.57 2.01
C HIS A 190 46.36 -33.86 1.30
N LEU A 191 46.69 -33.73 0.04
CA LEU A 191 47.46 -34.77 -0.66
C LEU A 191 48.86 -34.78 -0.04
N THR A 192 49.11 -35.74 0.85
CA THR A 192 50.47 -36.09 1.26
C THR A 192 51.19 -36.73 0.06
N LEU A 193 52.19 -36.05 -0.49
CA LEU A 193 53.07 -36.61 -1.48
C LEU A 193 53.80 -37.82 -0.86
N PRO A 194 53.88 -39.00 -1.53
CA PRO A 194 54.69 -40.09 -1.06
C PRO A 194 56.15 -39.67 -1.12
N THR A 195 56.83 -39.75 0.01
CA THR A 195 58.29 -39.62 0.10
C THR A 195 58.89 -40.90 -0.51
N THR A 196 59.55 -40.77 -1.66
CA THR A 196 60.38 -41.82 -2.25
C THR A 196 61.75 -41.77 -1.55
N ASP A 197 62.06 -42.85 -0.81
CA ASP A 197 63.40 -43.20 -0.36
C ASP A 197 64.28 -43.68 -1.52
#